data_a920740029c1f8a3fde8faa74fb595c6
#
_entry.id   a920740029c1f8a3fde8faa74fb595c6
#
_cell.length_a   1.000
_cell.length_b   1.000
_cell.length_c   1.000
_cell.angle_alpha   90.00
_cell.angle_beta   90.00
_cell.angle_gamma   90.00
#
_symmetry.space_group_name_H-M   'P 1'
#
loop_
_entity.id
_entity.type
_entity.pdbx_description
1 polymer ?
#
loop_
_entity_poly.entity_id
_entity_poly.type
_entity_poly.pdbx_seq_one_letter_code
_entity_poly.pdbx_strand_id
1 'polypeptide(L)'
;MMACPSFVVPKKEALATFAPGRPLHWTDYADLWLNFPLGRVLDYGCANGDFLLRIADRGTECTGVDIDPQRIAEAVPKIRSNLVVIDPDRPLPFPDGSFDTVVILEVIEHVRDERTVLNELARVLAPGGRLLLTTPHKGLLTFIDPGNFKFAAPRIHRFIHRTILRRKDFYEHHFGGARRAKLGMVADFTIDQNPWHRHYRFEEIRSRTPANLKPLAWAVYFPAFRALWSLQLALKVLTFGRVQNLPRLLGSAYSRLSRRENRWGDQLVVLFEKQETA
;
A
#
# COMPACT_ATOMS: atom_id res chain seq x y z
N MET A 1 20.30 -5.54 -27.38
CA MET A 1 19.90 -4.61 -26.30
C MET A 1 18.67 -3.87 -26.75
N MET A 2 17.47 -4.25 -26.32
CA MET A 2 16.28 -3.41 -26.49
C MET A 2 16.35 -2.32 -25.42
N ALA A 3 16.42 -1.06 -25.85
CA ALA A 3 16.32 0.07 -24.92
C ALA A 3 15.02 -0.07 -24.14
N CYS A 4 15.12 -0.19 -22.80
CA CYS A 4 13.96 -0.19 -21.94
C CYS A 4 13.19 1.11 -22.17
N PRO A 5 11.89 1.07 -22.52
CA PRO A 5 11.14 2.30 -22.75
C PRO A 5 11.25 3.19 -21.51
N SER A 6 11.60 4.44 -21.74
CA SER A 6 11.83 5.43 -20.69
C SER A 6 10.57 5.56 -19.83
N PHE A 7 10.70 5.29 -18.52
CA PHE A 7 9.64 5.59 -17.55
C PHE A 7 9.34 7.10 -17.61
N VAL A 8 8.07 7.42 -17.59
CA VAL A 8 7.60 8.81 -17.52
C VAL A 8 6.78 8.96 -16.23
N VAL A 9 7.19 9.87 -15.35
CA VAL A 9 6.36 10.21 -14.17
C VAL A 9 4.96 10.57 -14.67
N PRO A 10 3.89 9.98 -14.09
CA PRO A 10 2.53 10.25 -14.53
C PRO A 10 2.23 11.75 -14.50
N LYS A 11 1.98 12.32 -15.67
CA LYS A 11 1.67 13.74 -15.81
C LYS A 11 0.30 14.05 -15.23
N LYS A 12 0.07 15.31 -14.89
CA LYS A 12 -1.19 15.82 -14.35
C LYS A 12 -2.39 15.46 -15.22
N GLU A 13 -2.22 15.40 -16.52
CA GLU A 13 -3.24 15.02 -17.50
C GLU A 13 -3.67 13.56 -17.34
N ALA A 14 -2.70 12.64 -17.15
CA ALA A 14 -2.99 11.23 -16.89
C ALA A 14 -3.73 11.05 -15.57
N LEU A 15 -3.31 11.75 -14.52
CA LEU A 15 -4.02 11.77 -13.24
C LEU A 15 -5.44 12.34 -13.35
N ALA A 16 -5.65 13.34 -14.22
CA ALA A 16 -6.94 14.01 -14.40
C ALA A 16 -7.97 13.09 -15.08
N THR A 17 -7.53 12.25 -16.02
CA THR A 17 -8.40 11.38 -16.84
C THR A 17 -8.55 9.98 -16.29
N PHE A 18 -7.65 9.54 -15.41
CA PHE A 18 -7.71 8.21 -14.83
C PHE A 18 -8.89 8.07 -13.87
N ALA A 19 -9.68 7.01 -14.01
CA ALA A 19 -10.86 6.72 -13.19
C ALA A 19 -11.77 7.94 -12.94
N PRO A 20 -12.37 8.52 -13.99
CA PRO A 20 -13.17 9.75 -13.87
C PRO A 20 -14.36 9.54 -12.93
N GLY A 21 -14.75 10.61 -12.23
CA GLY A 21 -15.93 10.62 -11.36
C GLY A 21 -15.72 10.07 -9.94
N ARG A 22 -14.58 9.48 -9.62
CA ARG A 22 -14.23 9.03 -8.27
C ARG A 22 -12.86 9.52 -7.80
N PRO A 23 -12.61 9.62 -6.50
CA PRO A 23 -11.26 9.84 -5.96
C PRO A 23 -10.31 8.70 -6.31
N LEU A 24 -9.04 9.02 -6.47
CA LEU A 24 -8.00 8.01 -6.67
C LEU A 24 -7.67 7.32 -5.35
N HIS A 25 -7.50 6.01 -5.46
CA HIS A 25 -7.05 5.13 -4.39
C HIS A 25 -5.54 4.87 -4.55
N TRP A 26 -4.85 4.34 -3.53
CA TRP A 26 -3.43 4.02 -3.62
C TRP A 26 -3.10 3.04 -4.76
N THR A 27 -4.00 2.08 -5.05
CA THR A 27 -3.87 1.18 -6.20
C THR A 27 -3.94 1.88 -7.54
N ASP A 28 -4.66 3.00 -7.63
CA ASP A 28 -4.74 3.80 -8.85
C ASP A 28 -3.43 4.52 -9.14
N TYR A 29 -2.75 5.02 -8.09
CA TYR A 29 -1.40 5.59 -8.26
C TYR A 29 -0.42 4.51 -8.67
N ALA A 30 -0.46 3.32 -8.05
CA ALA A 30 0.39 2.21 -8.44
C ALA A 30 0.21 1.85 -9.92
N ASP A 31 -1.03 1.69 -10.38
CA ASP A 31 -1.34 1.38 -11.76
C ASP A 31 -0.85 2.46 -12.75
N LEU A 32 -1.02 3.73 -12.41
CA LEU A 32 -0.51 4.86 -13.19
C LEU A 32 1.02 4.87 -13.29
N TRP A 33 1.71 4.50 -12.21
CA TRP A 33 3.17 4.49 -12.16
C TRP A 33 3.77 3.29 -12.87
N LEU A 34 3.03 2.20 -13.03
CA LEU A 34 3.43 1.03 -13.81
C LEU A 34 3.19 1.24 -15.32
N ASN A 35 3.59 2.37 -15.88
CA ASN A 35 3.38 2.74 -17.29
C ASN A 35 4.53 2.29 -18.21
N PHE A 36 5.10 1.13 -17.95
CA PHE A 36 6.18 0.49 -18.69
C PHE A 36 5.91 -1.01 -18.82
N PRO A 37 6.62 -1.76 -19.70
CA PRO A 37 6.54 -3.21 -19.75
C PRO A 37 6.93 -3.84 -18.43
N LEU A 38 6.04 -4.65 -17.84
CA LEU A 38 6.20 -5.15 -16.48
C LEU A 38 7.02 -6.44 -16.41
N GLY A 39 7.01 -7.26 -17.47
CA GLY A 39 7.69 -8.56 -17.46
C GLY A 39 7.13 -9.49 -16.38
N ARG A 40 8.02 -10.16 -15.65
CA ARG A 40 7.69 -11.02 -14.49
C ARG A 40 7.49 -10.12 -13.27
N VAL A 41 6.31 -10.17 -12.69
CA VAL A 41 5.91 -9.29 -11.58
C VAL A 41 5.82 -10.06 -10.28
N LEU A 42 6.43 -9.51 -9.22
CA LEU A 42 6.19 -9.90 -7.83
C LEU A 42 5.40 -8.82 -7.10
N ASP A 43 4.27 -9.20 -6.48
CA ASP A 43 3.54 -8.37 -5.52
C ASP A 43 3.81 -8.87 -4.10
N TYR A 44 4.56 -8.08 -3.34
CA TYR A 44 4.91 -8.40 -1.96
C TYR A 44 3.88 -7.81 -0.98
N GLY A 45 3.16 -8.68 -0.28
CA GLY A 45 1.99 -8.34 0.53
C GLY A 45 0.72 -8.28 -0.31
N CYS A 46 0.56 -9.22 -1.23
CA CYS A 46 -0.49 -9.24 -2.25
C CYS A 46 -1.92 -9.47 -1.72
N ALA A 47 -2.08 -9.81 -0.46
CA ALA A 47 -3.37 -10.17 0.14
C ALA A 47 -4.12 -11.24 -0.67
N ASN A 48 -5.32 -10.93 -1.19
CA ASN A 48 -6.13 -11.81 -2.04
C ASN A 48 -5.80 -11.69 -3.54
N GLY A 49 -4.77 -10.93 -3.92
CA GLY A 49 -4.32 -10.76 -5.29
C GLY A 49 -5.14 -9.76 -6.14
N ASP A 50 -5.97 -8.93 -5.54
CA ASP A 50 -6.81 -7.97 -6.29
C ASP A 50 -5.99 -7.01 -7.17
N PHE A 51 -4.81 -6.58 -6.71
CA PHE A 51 -3.95 -5.72 -7.51
C PHE A 51 -3.34 -6.49 -8.69
N LEU A 52 -2.91 -7.72 -8.48
CA LEU A 52 -2.40 -8.58 -9.55
C LEU A 52 -3.45 -8.85 -10.63
N LEU A 53 -4.71 -9.09 -10.24
CA LEU A 53 -5.82 -9.21 -11.19
C LEU A 53 -5.96 -7.98 -12.08
N ARG A 54 -5.75 -6.80 -11.51
CA ARG A 54 -5.88 -5.53 -12.22
C ARG A 54 -4.81 -5.34 -13.30
N ILE A 55 -3.62 -5.90 -13.10
CA ILE A 55 -2.50 -5.78 -14.06
C ILE A 55 -2.31 -7.04 -14.93
N ALA A 56 -2.98 -8.15 -14.63
CA ALA A 56 -2.81 -9.43 -15.33
C ALA A 56 -3.11 -9.34 -16.84
N ASP A 57 -4.06 -8.51 -17.25
CA ASP A 57 -4.44 -8.35 -18.65
C ASP A 57 -3.38 -7.56 -19.47
N ARG A 58 -2.31 -7.10 -18.84
CA ARG A 58 -1.19 -6.37 -19.49
C ARG A 58 -0.11 -7.31 -20.04
N GLY A 59 -0.39 -8.61 -20.16
CA GLY A 59 0.51 -9.61 -20.70
C GLY A 59 1.70 -9.94 -19.79
N THR A 60 1.53 -9.85 -18.48
CA THR A 60 2.56 -10.07 -17.48
C THR A 60 2.42 -11.42 -16.79
N GLU A 61 3.55 -12.02 -16.41
CA GLU A 61 3.58 -13.12 -15.45
C GLU A 61 3.52 -12.55 -14.03
N CYS A 62 2.48 -12.85 -13.30
CA CYS A 62 2.24 -12.30 -11.97
C CYS A 62 2.38 -13.36 -10.89
N THR A 63 3.19 -13.07 -9.87
CA THR A 63 3.30 -13.84 -8.64
C THR A 63 3.02 -12.92 -7.45
N GLY A 64 2.23 -13.40 -6.48
CA GLY A 64 1.97 -12.69 -5.25
C GLY A 64 2.49 -13.45 -4.04
N VAL A 65 2.96 -12.73 -3.03
CA VAL A 65 3.33 -13.32 -1.74
C VAL A 65 2.64 -12.58 -0.61
N ASP A 66 2.14 -13.31 0.36
CA ASP A 66 1.59 -12.75 1.59
C ASP A 66 1.87 -13.68 2.78
N ILE A 67 1.93 -13.13 3.98
CA ILE A 67 2.10 -13.87 5.22
C ILE A 67 0.77 -14.42 5.76
N ASP A 68 -0.38 -13.96 5.24
CA ASP A 68 -1.70 -14.35 5.71
C ASP A 68 -2.36 -15.41 4.79
N PRO A 69 -2.34 -16.69 5.18
CA PRO A 69 -2.92 -17.77 4.38
C PRO A 69 -4.43 -17.62 4.16
N GLN A 70 -5.14 -16.91 5.06
CA GLN A 70 -6.57 -16.70 4.88
C GLN A 70 -6.87 -15.69 3.79
N ARG A 71 -6.05 -14.62 3.67
CA ARG A 71 -6.17 -13.67 2.57
C ARG A 71 -5.91 -14.34 1.23
N ILE A 72 -4.88 -15.17 1.14
CA ILE A 72 -4.61 -15.95 -0.07
C ILE A 72 -5.77 -16.93 -0.37
N ALA A 73 -6.36 -17.55 0.63
CA ALA A 73 -7.52 -18.45 0.44
C ALA A 73 -8.77 -17.71 -0.08
N GLU A 74 -8.91 -16.41 0.18
CA GLU A 74 -9.98 -15.55 -0.34
C GLU A 74 -9.79 -15.17 -1.81
N ALA A 75 -8.62 -15.44 -2.40
CA ALA A 75 -8.33 -15.11 -3.79
C ALA A 75 -9.25 -15.87 -4.76
N VAL A 76 -9.63 -15.17 -5.83
CA VAL A 76 -10.42 -15.80 -6.91
C VAL A 76 -9.60 -16.88 -7.62
N PRO A 77 -10.25 -17.94 -8.18
CA PRO A 77 -9.54 -19.07 -8.80
C PRO A 77 -8.53 -18.67 -9.88
N LYS A 78 -8.84 -17.62 -10.66
CA LYS A 78 -7.98 -17.12 -11.77
C LYS A 78 -6.56 -16.77 -11.36
N ILE A 79 -6.34 -16.29 -10.11
CA ILE A 79 -5.03 -15.83 -9.65
C ILE A 79 -4.46 -16.65 -8.49
N ARG A 80 -5.29 -17.46 -7.81
CA ARG A 80 -4.91 -18.16 -6.58
C ARG A 80 -3.68 -19.05 -6.73
N SER A 81 -3.50 -19.71 -7.88
CA SER A 81 -2.35 -20.58 -8.16
C SER A 81 -1.01 -19.81 -8.20
N ASN A 82 -1.05 -18.52 -8.37
CA ASN A 82 0.12 -17.65 -8.45
C ASN A 82 0.42 -16.97 -7.11
N LEU A 83 -0.35 -17.26 -6.05
CA LEU A 83 -0.17 -16.69 -4.73
C LEU A 83 0.49 -17.69 -3.79
N VAL A 84 1.51 -17.23 -3.07
CA VAL A 84 2.33 -18.07 -2.17
C VAL A 84 2.30 -17.49 -0.76
N VAL A 85 2.03 -18.35 0.22
CA VAL A 85 2.19 -17.99 1.65
C VAL A 85 3.67 -18.02 1.98
N ILE A 86 4.18 -16.93 2.56
CA ILE A 86 5.59 -16.83 2.97
C ILE A 86 5.74 -16.70 4.48
N ASP A 87 6.92 -17.08 4.97
CA ASP A 87 7.36 -16.81 6.32
C ASP A 87 8.17 -15.49 6.30
N PRO A 88 7.77 -14.44 7.06
CA PRO A 88 8.45 -13.15 7.04
C PRO A 88 9.88 -13.19 7.61
N ASP A 89 10.21 -14.24 8.36
CA ASP A 89 11.52 -14.43 8.98
C ASP A 89 12.48 -15.27 8.09
N ARG A 90 12.05 -15.63 6.86
CA ARG A 90 12.83 -16.41 5.89
C ARG A 90 13.01 -15.65 4.57
N PRO A 91 14.09 -15.93 3.82
CA PRO A 91 14.22 -15.44 2.46
C PRO A 91 13.05 -15.87 1.58
N LEU A 92 12.71 -15.06 0.59
CA LEU A 92 11.70 -15.41 -0.41
C LEU A 92 12.12 -16.67 -1.19
N PRO A 93 11.18 -17.58 -1.50
CA PRO A 93 11.47 -18.85 -2.17
C PRO A 93 11.72 -18.67 -3.68
N PHE A 94 12.42 -17.60 -4.05
CA PHE A 94 12.75 -17.28 -5.44
C PHE A 94 14.24 -17.04 -5.60
N PRO A 95 14.84 -17.45 -6.73
CA PRO A 95 16.23 -17.13 -7.06
C PRO A 95 16.47 -15.62 -7.21
N ASP A 96 17.74 -15.23 -7.18
CA ASP A 96 18.17 -13.87 -7.49
C ASP A 96 17.73 -13.48 -8.90
N GLY A 97 17.23 -12.26 -9.08
CA GLY A 97 16.86 -11.75 -10.39
C GLY A 97 15.65 -12.44 -11.04
N SER A 98 14.76 -13.05 -10.26
CA SER A 98 13.59 -13.78 -10.77
C SER A 98 12.52 -12.86 -11.36
N PHE A 99 12.51 -11.58 -10.99
CA PHE A 99 11.46 -10.65 -11.36
C PHE A 99 11.98 -9.40 -12.06
N ASP A 100 11.24 -8.92 -13.05
CA ASP A 100 11.57 -7.70 -13.79
C ASP A 100 10.91 -6.48 -13.14
N THR A 101 9.78 -6.71 -12.46
CA THR A 101 9.07 -5.70 -11.66
C THR A 101 8.69 -6.27 -10.30
N VAL A 102 8.96 -5.52 -9.25
CA VAL A 102 8.49 -5.82 -7.89
C VAL A 102 7.60 -4.67 -7.43
N VAL A 103 6.47 -4.98 -6.83
CA VAL A 103 5.61 -3.99 -6.17
C VAL A 103 5.47 -4.30 -4.69
N ILE A 104 5.47 -3.25 -3.86
CA ILE A 104 5.19 -3.32 -2.42
C ILE A 104 4.26 -2.16 -2.07
N LEU A 105 2.99 -2.47 -1.86
CA LEU A 105 1.92 -1.49 -1.83
C LEU A 105 1.25 -1.47 -0.45
N GLU A 106 1.50 -0.43 0.35
CA GLU A 106 0.96 -0.28 1.73
C GLU A 106 1.35 -1.45 2.64
N VAL A 107 2.59 -1.89 2.57
CA VAL A 107 3.12 -3.03 3.34
C VAL A 107 4.34 -2.64 4.17
N ILE A 108 5.23 -1.78 3.64
CA ILE A 108 6.51 -1.46 4.29
C ILE A 108 6.33 -0.87 5.70
N GLU A 109 5.23 -0.19 5.97
CA GLU A 109 4.88 0.36 7.28
C GLU A 109 4.50 -0.72 8.31
N HIS A 110 4.24 -1.93 7.85
CA HIS A 110 3.83 -3.07 8.68
C HIS A 110 4.95 -4.07 8.96
N VAL A 111 6.08 -4.00 8.26
CA VAL A 111 7.18 -4.94 8.46
C VAL A 111 8.02 -4.59 9.69
N ARG A 112 8.70 -5.56 10.27
CA ARG A 112 9.56 -5.35 11.46
C ARG A 112 10.83 -4.59 11.11
N ASP A 113 11.48 -5.02 10.04
CA ASP A 113 12.73 -4.46 9.53
C ASP A 113 12.62 -4.16 8.03
N GLU A 114 12.47 -2.87 7.73
CA GLU A 114 12.35 -2.40 6.35
C GLU A 114 13.61 -2.67 5.53
N ARG A 115 14.79 -2.63 6.17
CA ARG A 115 16.07 -2.88 5.46
C ARG A 115 16.16 -4.32 4.97
N THR A 116 15.82 -5.27 5.83
CA THR A 116 15.82 -6.69 5.47
C THR A 116 14.85 -6.95 4.32
N VAL A 117 13.64 -6.43 4.38
CA VAL A 117 12.66 -6.59 3.29
C VAL A 117 13.16 -5.93 2.00
N LEU A 118 13.62 -4.68 2.04
CA LEU A 118 14.09 -3.99 0.85
C LEU A 118 15.34 -4.63 0.22
N ASN A 119 16.24 -5.22 1.03
CA ASN A 119 17.36 -5.99 0.54
C ASN A 119 16.91 -7.26 -0.17
N GLU A 120 15.93 -7.95 0.39
CA GLU A 120 15.40 -9.18 -0.19
C GLU A 120 14.64 -8.92 -1.49
N LEU A 121 13.84 -7.85 -1.54
CA LEU A 121 13.19 -7.41 -2.79
C LEU A 121 14.21 -7.00 -3.86
N ALA A 122 15.32 -6.36 -3.45
CA ALA A 122 16.42 -6.05 -4.35
C ALA A 122 17.15 -7.31 -4.84
N ARG A 123 17.25 -8.38 -4.01
CA ARG A 123 17.86 -9.66 -4.41
C ARG A 123 17.05 -10.32 -5.51
N VAL A 124 15.75 -10.46 -5.33
CA VAL A 124 14.87 -11.14 -6.30
C VAL A 124 14.57 -10.32 -7.55
N LEU A 125 14.81 -9.01 -7.52
CA LEU A 125 14.68 -8.12 -8.67
C LEU A 125 15.85 -8.31 -9.63
N ALA A 126 15.57 -8.40 -10.93
CA ALA A 126 16.59 -8.50 -11.98
C ALA A 126 17.42 -7.22 -12.10
N PRO A 127 18.68 -7.25 -12.57
CA PRO A 127 19.41 -6.06 -12.99
C PRO A 127 18.58 -5.25 -14.01
N GLY A 128 18.49 -3.93 -13.86
CA GLY A 128 17.61 -3.07 -14.66
C GLY A 128 16.11 -3.18 -14.33
N GLY A 129 15.75 -4.10 -13.45
CA GLY A 129 14.37 -4.25 -12.97
C GLY A 129 13.92 -3.10 -12.06
N ARG A 130 12.62 -2.99 -11.84
CA ARG A 130 12.00 -1.84 -11.15
C ARG A 130 11.20 -2.26 -9.92
N LEU A 131 11.39 -1.52 -8.83
CA LEU A 131 10.63 -1.65 -7.59
C LEU A 131 9.71 -0.43 -7.42
N LEU A 132 8.39 -0.66 -7.41
CA LEU A 132 7.40 0.34 -7.04
C LEU A 132 6.99 0.16 -5.58
N LEU A 133 7.15 1.22 -4.80
CA LEU A 133 6.79 1.25 -3.39
C LEU A 133 5.73 2.32 -3.16
N THR A 134 4.64 1.95 -2.47
CA THR A 134 3.71 2.92 -1.89
C THR A 134 3.63 2.75 -0.38
N THR A 135 3.47 3.86 0.34
CA THR A 135 3.34 3.86 1.80
C THR A 135 2.74 5.17 2.30
N PRO A 136 2.16 5.19 3.51
CA PRO A 136 1.74 6.43 4.14
C PRO A 136 2.87 7.46 4.24
N HIS A 137 2.60 8.68 3.76
CA HIS A 137 3.54 9.79 3.83
C HIS A 137 3.46 10.53 5.16
N LYS A 138 4.64 10.89 5.70
CA LYS A 138 4.77 11.71 6.91
C LYS A 138 4.57 13.20 6.56
N GLY A 139 3.31 13.55 6.31
CA GLY A 139 2.87 14.90 5.99
C GLY A 139 2.36 15.68 7.21
N LEU A 140 1.82 16.88 6.97
CA LEU A 140 1.30 17.74 8.02
C LEU A 140 0.11 17.13 8.77
N LEU A 141 -0.70 16.30 8.10
CA LEU A 141 -1.92 15.71 8.64
C LEU A 141 -1.73 14.30 9.20
N THR A 142 -0.48 13.84 9.37
CA THR A 142 -0.15 12.51 9.90
C THR A 142 -0.80 12.24 11.26
N PHE A 143 -0.94 13.26 12.10
CA PHE A 143 -1.56 13.14 13.42
C PHE A 143 -3.07 12.85 13.39
N ILE A 144 -3.73 13.11 12.24
CA ILE A 144 -5.16 12.84 12.05
C ILE A 144 -5.40 11.45 11.43
N ASP A 145 -4.35 10.66 11.23
CA ASP A 145 -4.51 9.34 10.62
C ASP A 145 -5.47 8.47 11.44
N PRO A 146 -6.61 8.06 10.85
CA PRO A 146 -7.55 7.16 11.52
C PRO A 146 -6.94 5.82 11.92
N GLY A 147 -5.89 5.38 11.21
CA GLY A 147 -5.10 4.20 11.58
C GLY A 147 -4.47 4.32 12.97
N ASN A 148 -4.15 5.53 13.40
CA ASN A 148 -3.59 5.81 14.71
C ASN A 148 -4.65 5.93 15.83
N PHE A 149 -5.92 6.13 15.49
CA PHE A 149 -6.98 6.31 16.49
C PHE A 149 -7.14 5.08 17.40
N LYS A 150 -6.98 3.87 16.87
CA LYS A 150 -7.01 2.62 17.64
C LYS A 150 -5.92 2.55 18.72
N PHE A 151 -4.78 3.20 18.50
CA PHE A 151 -3.67 3.28 19.46
C PHE A 151 -3.86 4.44 20.44
N ALA A 152 -4.28 5.60 19.95
CA ALA A 152 -4.49 6.79 20.78
C ALA A 152 -5.64 6.61 21.78
N ALA A 153 -6.73 5.95 21.37
CA ALA A 153 -7.91 5.77 22.18
C ALA A 153 -8.56 4.37 21.96
N PRO A 154 -7.90 3.26 22.33
CA PRO A 154 -8.32 1.91 21.97
C PRO A 154 -9.70 1.54 22.52
N ARG A 155 -10.04 1.98 23.74
CA ARG A 155 -11.36 1.73 24.34
C ARG A 155 -12.47 2.44 23.59
N ILE A 156 -12.25 3.70 23.18
CA ILE A 156 -13.22 4.49 22.42
C ILE A 156 -13.34 3.91 21.01
N HIS A 157 -12.25 3.57 20.37
CA HIS A 157 -12.23 2.93 19.04
C HIS A 157 -13.04 1.62 19.06
N ARG A 158 -12.80 0.76 20.04
CA ARG A 158 -13.56 -0.50 20.23
C ARG A 158 -15.05 -0.23 20.45
N PHE A 159 -15.41 0.71 21.33
CA PHE A 159 -16.81 1.07 21.61
C PHE A 159 -17.52 1.57 20.35
N ILE A 160 -16.89 2.47 19.58
CA ILE A 160 -17.44 3.00 18.34
C ILE A 160 -17.72 1.87 17.36
N HIS A 161 -16.74 1.02 17.09
CA HIS A 161 -16.89 -0.06 16.10
C HIS A 161 -17.90 -1.11 16.51
N ARG A 162 -17.89 -1.56 17.77
CA ARG A 162 -18.77 -2.63 18.23
C ARG A 162 -20.19 -2.18 18.51
N THR A 163 -20.36 -0.97 19.07
CA THR A 163 -21.67 -0.48 19.57
C THR A 163 -22.33 0.48 18.60
N ILE A 164 -21.64 1.53 18.19
CA ILE A 164 -22.21 2.58 17.32
C ILE A 164 -22.33 2.07 15.88
N LEU A 165 -21.25 1.51 15.32
CA LEU A 165 -21.23 1.01 13.95
C LEU A 165 -21.77 -0.41 13.82
N ARG A 166 -22.05 -1.09 14.94
CA ARG A 166 -22.55 -2.48 15.00
C ARG A 166 -21.72 -3.48 14.16
N ARG A 167 -20.41 -3.28 14.11
CA ARG A 167 -19.44 -4.08 13.32
C ARG A 167 -18.55 -4.92 14.22
N LYS A 168 -19.14 -5.71 15.14
CA LYS A 168 -18.38 -6.53 16.10
C LYS A 168 -17.43 -7.51 15.40
N ASP A 169 -17.97 -8.31 14.46
CA ASP A 169 -17.19 -9.34 13.77
C ASP A 169 -16.09 -8.73 12.88
N PHE A 170 -16.40 -7.66 12.16
CA PHE A 170 -15.41 -6.89 11.43
C PHE A 170 -14.31 -6.35 12.35
N TYR A 171 -14.68 -5.84 13.55
CA TYR A 171 -13.70 -5.32 14.51
C TYR A 171 -12.76 -6.43 15.00
N GLU A 172 -13.31 -7.55 15.43
CA GLU A 172 -12.51 -8.68 15.95
C GLU A 172 -11.63 -9.29 14.84
N HIS A 173 -12.13 -9.35 13.60
CA HIS A 173 -11.36 -9.82 12.47
C HIS A 173 -10.19 -8.88 12.10
N HIS A 174 -10.43 -7.58 12.04
CA HIS A 174 -9.44 -6.60 11.56
C HIS A 174 -8.55 -6.03 12.68
N PHE A 175 -9.05 -5.97 13.90
CA PHE A 175 -8.38 -5.34 15.03
C PHE A 175 -8.17 -6.28 16.23
N GLY A 176 -8.64 -7.50 16.17
CA GLY A 176 -8.42 -8.52 17.19
C GLY A 176 -6.95 -8.94 17.24
N GLY A 177 -6.17 -8.34 18.14
CA GLY A 177 -4.70 -8.35 18.14
C GLY A 177 -4.01 -9.72 18.16
N ALA A 178 -4.66 -10.76 18.70
CA ALA A 178 -4.00 -12.05 18.88
C ALA A 178 -3.61 -12.77 17.56
N ARG A 179 -4.43 -12.64 16.51
CA ARG A 179 -4.16 -13.29 15.21
C ARG A 179 -3.00 -12.64 14.49
N ARG A 180 -2.97 -11.34 14.45
CA ARG A 180 -2.02 -10.56 13.67
C ARG A 180 -0.64 -10.51 14.33
N ALA A 181 -0.59 -10.52 15.67
CA ALA A 181 0.66 -10.70 16.40
C ALA A 181 1.35 -12.03 16.03
N LYS A 182 0.57 -13.11 15.79
CA LYS A 182 1.10 -14.39 15.30
C LYS A 182 1.67 -14.33 13.89
N LEU A 183 1.19 -13.41 13.06
CA LEU A 183 1.67 -13.20 11.68
C LEU A 183 2.87 -12.27 11.60
N GLY A 184 3.37 -11.76 12.72
CA GLY A 184 4.56 -10.91 12.74
C GLY A 184 4.37 -9.49 12.22
N MET A 185 3.14 -9.05 12.00
CA MET A 185 2.84 -7.69 11.53
C MET A 185 2.95 -6.69 12.68
N VAL A 186 3.72 -5.63 12.51
CA VAL A 186 4.15 -4.76 13.61
C VAL A 186 3.15 -3.65 13.93
N ALA A 187 2.83 -2.78 13.01
CA ALA A 187 2.15 -1.52 13.34
C ALA A 187 0.68 -1.67 13.76
N ASP A 188 0.05 -2.76 13.40
CA ASP A 188 -1.37 -2.98 13.71
C ASP A 188 -1.62 -3.83 14.95
N PHE A 189 -0.57 -4.41 15.59
CA PHE A 189 -0.80 -5.61 16.35
C PHE A 189 -0.06 -5.76 17.64
N THR A 190 1.03 -5.04 17.85
CA THR A 190 1.77 -5.08 19.12
C THR A 190 1.99 -3.65 19.58
N ILE A 191 1.10 -3.18 20.43
CA ILE A 191 1.22 -1.90 21.15
C ILE A 191 2.61 -1.73 21.76
N ASP A 192 3.26 -2.83 22.11
CA ASP A 192 4.56 -2.85 22.80
C ASP A 192 5.75 -2.57 21.90
N GLN A 193 5.65 -2.79 20.57
CA GLN A 193 6.78 -2.65 19.65
C GLN A 193 6.71 -1.39 18.78
N ASN A 194 5.51 -0.96 18.35
CA ASN A 194 5.30 0.29 17.63
C ASN A 194 3.82 0.69 17.69
N PRO A 195 3.41 1.55 18.63
CA PRO A 195 2.00 1.87 18.86
C PRO A 195 1.39 2.80 17.81
N TRP A 196 2.08 3.10 16.73
CA TRP A 196 1.63 4.02 15.71
C TRP A 196 1.76 3.42 14.32
N HIS A 197 0.77 3.68 13.45
CA HIS A 197 0.86 3.44 12.03
C HIS A 197 2.01 4.26 11.48
N ARG A 198 3.03 3.61 10.91
CA ARG A 198 4.25 4.29 10.46
C ARG A 198 3.96 5.12 9.22
N HIS A 199 4.62 6.27 9.17
CA HIS A 199 4.59 7.16 8.03
C HIS A 199 6.02 7.54 7.68
N TYR A 200 6.30 7.67 6.41
CA TYR A 200 7.66 7.90 5.93
C TYR A 200 7.76 9.17 5.09
N ARG A 201 8.90 9.84 5.20
CA ARG A 201 9.37 10.76 4.16
C ARG A 201 10.18 9.97 3.15
N PHE A 202 10.34 10.53 1.94
CA PHE A 202 11.16 9.92 0.91
C PHE A 202 12.59 9.61 1.41
N GLU A 203 13.23 10.52 2.14
CA GLU A 203 14.58 10.36 2.68
C GLU A 203 14.69 9.20 3.67
N GLU A 204 13.64 8.93 4.45
CA GLU A 204 13.59 7.82 5.40
C GLU A 204 13.52 6.47 4.67
N ILE A 205 12.72 6.36 3.61
CA ILE A 205 12.70 5.17 2.73
C ILE A 205 14.05 5.02 2.03
N ARG A 206 14.57 6.10 1.43
CA ARG A 206 15.86 6.11 0.72
C ARG A 206 17.01 5.64 1.60
N SER A 207 17.04 6.03 2.87
CA SER A 207 18.09 5.63 3.82
C SER A 207 18.05 4.14 4.22
N ARG A 208 16.91 3.48 4.01
CA ARG A 208 16.71 2.05 4.27
C ARG A 208 16.90 1.18 3.04
N THR A 209 16.85 1.81 1.86
CA THR A 209 17.00 1.13 0.57
C THR A 209 18.46 0.78 0.30
N PRO A 210 18.79 -0.44 -0.19
CA PRO A 210 20.16 -0.82 -0.52
C PRO A 210 20.75 0.05 -1.63
N ALA A 211 22.08 0.13 -1.67
CA ALA A 211 22.80 1.06 -2.54
C ALA A 211 22.59 0.78 -4.04
N ASN A 212 22.32 -0.48 -4.40
CA ASN A 212 22.05 -0.90 -5.78
C ASN A 212 20.64 -0.59 -6.28
N LEU A 213 19.71 -0.19 -5.40
CA LEU A 213 18.41 0.36 -5.79
C LEU A 213 18.46 1.88 -5.83
N LYS A 214 18.42 2.45 -7.03
CA LYS A 214 18.42 3.90 -7.23
C LYS A 214 17.01 4.43 -7.46
N PRO A 215 16.59 5.51 -6.79
CA PRO A 215 15.31 6.12 -7.08
C PRO A 215 15.31 6.73 -8.48
N LEU A 216 14.35 6.33 -9.32
CA LEU A 216 14.08 6.96 -10.62
C LEU A 216 13.21 8.19 -10.44
N ALA A 217 12.16 8.06 -9.62
CA ALA A 217 11.21 9.11 -9.34
C ALA A 217 10.47 8.87 -8.02
N TRP A 218 9.91 9.93 -7.45
CA TRP A 218 8.98 9.84 -6.35
C TRP A 218 7.97 10.99 -6.40
N ALA A 219 6.81 10.77 -5.81
CA ALA A 219 5.80 11.79 -5.64
C ALA A 219 4.99 11.57 -4.36
N VAL A 220 4.38 12.65 -3.89
CA VAL A 220 3.42 12.61 -2.79
C VAL A 220 2.08 13.04 -3.30
N TYR A 221 1.08 12.20 -3.09
CA TYR A 221 -0.29 12.47 -3.47
C TYR A 221 -1.16 12.70 -2.25
N PHE A 222 -2.25 13.44 -2.46
CA PHE A 222 -3.29 13.63 -1.45
C PHE A 222 -4.51 12.79 -1.83
N PRO A 223 -4.56 11.50 -1.50
CA PRO A 223 -5.74 10.69 -1.80
C PRO A 223 -6.96 11.17 -1.02
N ALA A 224 -6.89 12.25 -0.25
CA ALA A 224 -7.95 12.87 0.55
C ALA A 224 -8.90 11.84 1.24
N PHE A 225 -8.71 10.55 0.92
CA PHE A 225 -9.49 9.42 1.42
C PHE A 225 -9.46 9.37 2.95
N ARG A 226 -8.29 9.58 3.55
CA ARG A 226 -8.13 9.52 5.01
C ARG A 226 -8.87 10.67 5.70
N ALA A 227 -8.75 11.89 5.19
CA ALA A 227 -9.43 13.06 5.74
C ALA A 227 -10.96 12.93 5.64
N LEU A 228 -11.48 12.46 4.50
CA LEU A 228 -12.92 12.23 4.34
C LEU A 228 -13.43 11.03 5.12
N TRP A 229 -12.64 9.98 5.20
CA TRP A 229 -13.01 8.82 6.01
C TRP A 229 -13.08 9.20 7.49
N SER A 230 -12.14 10.02 7.97
CA SER A 230 -12.16 10.58 9.34
C SER A 230 -13.37 11.47 9.57
N LEU A 231 -13.67 12.36 8.62
CA LEU A 231 -14.85 13.23 8.68
C LEU A 231 -16.13 12.41 8.62
N GLN A 232 -16.22 11.43 7.73
CA GLN A 232 -17.36 10.53 7.64
C GLN A 232 -17.54 9.68 8.91
N LEU A 233 -16.45 9.20 9.48
CA LEU A 233 -16.48 8.47 10.75
C LEU A 233 -16.96 9.38 11.89
N ALA A 234 -16.41 10.61 11.98
CA ALA A 234 -16.84 11.59 12.97
C ALA A 234 -18.33 11.92 12.83
N LEU A 235 -18.82 12.16 11.62
CA LEU A 235 -20.24 12.43 11.37
C LEU A 235 -21.13 11.22 11.67
N LYS A 236 -20.69 10.01 11.33
CA LYS A 236 -21.42 8.79 11.73
C LYS A 236 -21.51 8.64 13.24
N VAL A 237 -20.44 8.94 13.95
CA VAL A 237 -20.42 8.90 15.43
C VAL A 237 -21.36 9.98 15.99
N LEU A 238 -21.23 11.23 15.55
CA LEU A 238 -22.03 12.37 16.03
C LEU A 238 -23.53 12.23 15.73
N THR A 239 -23.87 11.57 14.63
CA THR A 239 -25.27 11.37 14.21
C THR A 239 -25.83 10.00 14.56
N PHE A 240 -25.12 9.22 15.40
CA PHE A 240 -25.50 7.84 15.74
C PHE A 240 -25.83 6.97 14.51
N GLY A 241 -25.05 7.11 13.44
CA GLY A 241 -25.20 6.33 12.21
C GLY A 241 -26.21 6.86 11.20
N ARG A 242 -26.87 8.00 11.46
CA ARG A 242 -27.89 8.56 10.54
C ARG A 242 -27.31 9.10 9.24
N VAL A 243 -26.09 9.66 9.26
CA VAL A 243 -25.40 10.15 8.05
C VAL A 243 -24.52 9.06 7.48
N GLN A 244 -24.95 8.44 6.37
CA GLN A 244 -24.22 7.33 5.75
C GLN A 244 -23.37 7.72 4.54
N ASN A 245 -23.63 8.86 3.86
CA ASN A 245 -23.06 9.14 2.53
C ASN A 245 -22.60 10.60 2.34
N LEU A 246 -21.56 11.02 3.07
CA LEU A 246 -20.91 12.31 2.83
C LEU A 246 -20.17 12.40 1.47
N PRO A 247 -19.60 11.30 0.90
CA PRO A 247 -18.85 11.35 -0.36
C PRO A 247 -19.61 11.89 -1.55
N ARG A 248 -20.94 11.77 -1.60
CA ARG A 248 -21.74 12.26 -2.74
C ARG A 248 -21.80 13.78 -2.84
N LEU A 249 -21.81 14.49 -1.71
CA LEU A 249 -21.88 15.96 -1.69
C LEU A 249 -20.51 16.62 -1.97
N LEU A 250 -19.42 15.96 -1.61
CA LEU A 250 -18.06 16.50 -1.78
C LEU A 250 -17.28 15.82 -2.92
N GLY A 251 -17.90 14.90 -3.66
CA GLY A 251 -17.25 14.00 -4.60
C GLY A 251 -16.42 14.70 -5.69
N SER A 252 -16.90 15.83 -6.23
CA SER A 252 -16.18 16.54 -7.30
C SER A 252 -14.96 17.33 -6.79
N ALA A 253 -15.08 17.96 -5.63
CA ALA A 253 -13.95 18.66 -5.00
C ALA A 253 -12.87 17.65 -4.57
N TYR A 254 -13.31 16.55 -4.03
CA TYR A 254 -12.50 15.46 -3.55
C TYR A 254 -11.76 14.73 -4.67
N SER A 255 -12.48 14.40 -5.74
CA SER A 255 -11.88 13.82 -6.94
C SER A 255 -10.78 14.71 -7.52
N ARG A 256 -10.95 16.04 -7.49
CA ARG A 256 -9.93 17.01 -7.93
C ARG A 256 -8.72 17.06 -7.00
N LEU A 257 -8.92 16.97 -5.69
CA LEU A 257 -7.83 16.99 -4.71
C LEU A 257 -6.97 15.72 -4.80
N SER A 258 -7.57 14.55 -4.98
CA SER A 258 -6.85 13.28 -5.09
C SER A 258 -5.90 13.20 -6.30
N ARG A 259 -6.07 14.08 -7.29
CA ARG A 259 -5.25 14.17 -8.51
C ARG A 259 -4.13 15.19 -8.42
N ARG A 260 -3.91 15.79 -7.25
CA ARG A 260 -2.84 16.77 -7.05
C ARG A 260 -1.65 16.13 -6.38
N GLU A 261 -0.50 16.23 -7.04
CA GLU A 261 0.78 16.05 -6.37
C GLU A 261 0.95 17.18 -5.35
N ASN A 262 1.23 16.83 -4.10
CA ASN A 262 1.32 17.81 -3.04
C ASN A 262 2.18 17.29 -1.89
N ARG A 263 3.21 18.05 -1.49
CA ARG A 263 4.06 17.76 -0.33
C ARG A 263 3.31 17.62 1.02
N TRP A 264 2.04 18.03 1.06
CA TRP A 264 1.14 17.88 2.21
C TRP A 264 0.32 16.58 2.16
N GLY A 265 0.51 15.79 1.09
CA GLY A 265 -0.20 14.55 0.87
C GLY A 265 0.14 13.50 1.93
N ASP A 266 -0.70 12.48 1.98
CA ASP A 266 -0.59 11.36 2.91
C ASP A 266 -0.18 10.05 2.23
N GLN A 267 0.09 10.08 0.91
CA GLN A 267 0.52 8.92 0.12
C GLN A 267 1.84 9.20 -0.57
N LEU A 268 2.89 8.48 -0.18
CA LEU A 268 4.19 8.46 -0.86
C LEU A 268 4.21 7.33 -1.89
N VAL A 269 4.67 7.66 -3.09
CA VAL A 269 4.95 6.70 -4.17
C VAL A 269 6.40 6.87 -4.58
N VAL A 270 7.16 5.78 -4.67
CA VAL A 270 8.56 5.78 -5.07
C VAL A 270 8.80 4.67 -6.08
N LEU A 271 9.42 4.99 -7.20
CA LEU A 271 9.92 4.02 -8.17
C LEU A 271 11.44 3.98 -8.10
N PHE A 272 11.97 2.79 -7.89
CA PHE A 272 13.41 2.50 -7.94
C PHE A 272 13.75 1.65 -9.15
N GLU A 273 15.02 1.68 -9.54
CA GLU A 273 15.61 0.77 -10.51
C GLU A 273 16.84 0.10 -9.91
N LYS A 274 16.97 -1.21 -10.10
CA LYS A 274 18.17 -1.96 -9.69
C LYS A 274 19.27 -1.73 -10.68
N GLN A 275 20.38 -1.18 -10.19
CA GLN A 275 21.56 -0.98 -11.01
C GLN A 275 22.17 -2.32 -11.41
N GLU A 276 22.71 -2.39 -12.62
CA GLU A 276 23.56 -3.51 -13.02
C GLU A 276 24.78 -3.54 -12.10
N THR A 277 25.08 -4.68 -11.53
CA THR A 277 26.38 -4.89 -10.83
C THR A 277 27.44 -4.90 -11.90
N ALA A 278 28.37 -3.94 -11.80
CA ALA A 278 29.52 -3.85 -12.68
C ALA A 278 30.42 -5.11 -12.54
#